data_b6b11aeab2a6d4deab4d0b559f607b62
#
_entry.id   b6b11aeab2a6d4deab4d0b559f607b62
#
_cell.length_a   1.000
_cell.length_b   1.000
_cell.length_c   1.000
_cell.angle_alpha   90.00
_cell.angle_beta   90.00
_cell.angle_gamma   90.00
#
_symmetry.space_group_name_H-M   'P 1'
#
loop_
_entity.id
_entity.type
_entity.pdbx_description
1 polymer ?
#
loop_
_entity_poly.entity_id
_entity_poly.type
_entity_poly.pdbx_seq_one_letter_code
_entity_poly.pdbx_strand_id
1 'polypeptide(L)'
;MNILAIDTSCARASCAISLNNLLLAFIEDPEIQMQAEHLFSLIDQAFKQTNLNYQDITHLAVTNGPGSFTGIRIGLSAVKGILFAAPHISPICVTNFQVAAYRARKQISQKTQNIIILLEASPTLLYVQTFNMELKPISEPK
;
A
#
# COMPACT_ATOMS: atom_id res chain seq x y z
N MET A 1 -12.00 9.78 -8.19
CA MET A 1 -11.48 8.41 -7.99
C MET A 1 -11.58 8.10 -6.51
N ASN A 2 -12.24 6.99 -6.16
CA ASN A 2 -12.46 6.55 -4.79
C ASN A 2 -11.65 5.28 -4.60
N ILE A 3 -10.69 5.31 -3.67
CA ILE A 3 -9.71 4.24 -3.51
C ILE A 3 -9.85 3.64 -2.10
N LEU A 4 -9.97 2.32 -2.04
CA LEU A 4 -9.60 1.54 -0.87
C LEU A 4 -8.17 1.04 -1.07
N ALA A 5 -7.26 1.38 -0.17
CA ALA A 5 -5.88 0.94 -0.20
C ALA A 5 -5.61 -0.03 0.95
N ILE A 6 -4.85 -1.10 0.68
CA ILE A 6 -4.50 -2.15 1.63
C ILE A 6 -2.99 -2.35 1.61
N ASP A 7 -2.39 -2.40 2.79
CA ASP A 7 -1.00 -2.82 2.98
C ASP A 7 -0.89 -3.86 4.08
N THR A 8 -0.37 -5.03 3.71
CA THR A 8 -0.07 -6.15 4.62
C THR A 8 1.38 -6.60 4.47
N SER A 9 2.19 -5.85 3.72
CA SER A 9 3.57 -6.21 3.38
C SER A 9 4.58 -5.95 4.51
N CYS A 10 4.17 -5.23 5.55
CA CYS A 10 4.96 -4.90 6.72
C CYS A 10 4.48 -5.68 7.96
N ALA A 11 5.10 -5.41 9.12
CA ALA A 11 4.74 -6.07 10.38
C ALA A 11 3.29 -5.82 10.81
N ARG A 12 2.73 -4.67 10.44
CA ARG A 12 1.34 -4.28 10.74
C ARG A 12 0.53 -4.20 9.45
N ALA A 13 -0.71 -4.64 9.51
CA ALA A 13 -1.66 -4.37 8.45
C ALA A 13 -2.18 -2.93 8.54
N SER A 14 -2.48 -2.35 7.42
CA SER A 14 -3.17 -1.06 7.37
C SER A 14 -4.11 -0.98 6.18
N CYS A 15 -5.13 -0.13 6.31
CA CYS A 15 -5.98 0.24 5.19
C CYS A 15 -6.31 1.73 5.23
N ALA A 16 -6.65 2.26 4.07
CA ALA A 16 -7.05 3.65 3.92
C ALA A 16 -8.17 3.79 2.88
N ILE A 17 -9.04 4.76 3.10
CA ILE A 17 -10.04 5.15 2.11
C ILE A 17 -9.79 6.60 1.71
N SER A 18 -9.69 6.85 0.42
CA SER A 18 -9.62 8.20 -0.13
C SER A 18 -10.71 8.45 -1.16
N LEU A 19 -11.22 9.68 -1.18
CA LEU A 19 -12.24 10.17 -2.10
C LEU A 19 -11.68 11.41 -2.80
N ASN A 20 -11.55 11.38 -4.12
CA ASN A 20 -11.07 12.51 -4.93
C ASN A 20 -9.77 13.13 -4.38
N ASN A 21 -8.79 12.30 -4.05
CA ASN A 21 -7.47 12.65 -3.46
C ASN A 21 -7.52 13.16 -2.02
N LEU A 22 -8.67 13.15 -1.35
CA LEU A 22 -8.79 13.45 0.07
C LEU A 22 -8.77 12.15 0.87
N LEU A 23 -7.86 12.03 1.81
CA LEU A 23 -7.82 10.91 2.77
C LEU A 23 -8.99 11.06 3.76
N LEU A 24 -9.91 10.10 3.78
CA LEU A 24 -11.07 10.08 4.66
C LEU A 24 -10.86 9.19 5.89
N ALA A 25 -10.18 8.05 5.71
CA ALA A 25 -9.86 7.13 6.81
C ALA A 25 -8.49 6.53 6.60
N PHE A 26 -7.77 6.32 7.70
CA PHE A 26 -6.55 5.52 7.78
C PHE A 26 -6.59 4.71 9.07
N ILE A 27 -6.56 3.41 8.95
CA ILE A 27 -6.57 2.46 10.07
C ILE A 27 -5.31 1.61 9.98
N GLU A 28 -4.54 1.57 11.05
CA GLU A 28 -3.40 0.68 11.20
C GLU A 28 -3.67 -0.28 12.35
N ASP A 29 -3.32 -1.54 12.17
CA ASP A 29 -3.45 -2.55 13.21
C ASP A 29 -2.53 -2.19 14.39
N PRO A 30 -3.04 -2.10 15.62
CA PRO A 30 -2.20 -1.92 16.80
C PRO A 30 -1.28 -3.13 17.05
N GLU A 31 -1.66 -4.32 16.58
CA GLU A 31 -0.93 -5.56 16.76
C GLU A 31 -0.05 -5.87 15.55
N ILE A 32 1.07 -6.55 15.80
CA ILE A 32 1.98 -7.01 14.78
C ILE A 32 1.68 -8.47 14.40
N GLN A 33 1.93 -8.84 13.14
CA GLN A 33 1.79 -10.20 12.62
C GLN A 33 0.36 -10.79 12.70
N MET A 34 -0.66 -9.93 12.74
CA MET A 34 -2.08 -10.31 12.76
C MET A 34 -2.80 -9.98 11.44
N GLN A 35 -2.05 -9.88 10.33
CA GLN A 35 -2.59 -9.40 9.06
C GLN A 35 -3.74 -10.25 8.53
N ALA A 36 -3.68 -11.58 8.70
CA ALA A 36 -4.71 -12.47 8.20
C ALA A 36 -6.02 -12.37 9.01
N GLU A 37 -5.89 -12.24 10.32
CA GLU A 37 -7.00 -12.22 11.27
C GLU A 37 -7.71 -10.87 11.26
N HIS A 38 -6.95 -9.77 11.16
CA HIS A 38 -7.48 -8.43 11.41
C HIS A 38 -7.81 -7.64 10.14
N LEU A 39 -7.28 -7.98 8.95
CA LEU A 39 -7.40 -7.17 7.74
C LEU A 39 -8.85 -6.75 7.43
N PHE A 40 -9.78 -7.70 7.42
CA PHE A 40 -11.18 -7.38 7.10
C PHE A 40 -11.85 -6.54 8.19
N SER A 41 -11.46 -6.72 9.46
CA SER A 41 -11.93 -5.86 10.55
C SER A 41 -11.45 -4.42 10.39
N LEU A 42 -10.20 -4.20 9.93
CA LEU A 42 -9.67 -2.87 9.64
C LEU A 42 -10.43 -2.21 8.48
N ILE A 43 -10.72 -2.97 7.43
CA ILE A 43 -11.51 -2.49 6.28
C ILE A 43 -12.91 -2.09 6.72
N ASP A 44 -13.58 -2.90 7.54
CA ASP A 44 -14.91 -2.60 8.08
C ASP A 44 -14.90 -1.34 8.96
N GLN A 45 -13.85 -1.15 9.76
CA GLN A 45 -13.67 0.08 10.54
C GLN A 45 -13.52 1.31 9.64
N ALA A 46 -12.72 1.21 8.58
CA ALA A 46 -12.53 2.30 7.63
C ALA A 46 -13.85 2.67 6.92
N PHE A 47 -14.64 1.70 6.50
CA PHE A 47 -15.96 1.94 5.92
C PHE A 47 -16.92 2.58 6.92
N LYS A 48 -16.94 2.13 8.18
CA LYS A 48 -17.77 2.73 9.24
C LYS A 48 -17.40 4.19 9.51
N GLN A 49 -16.11 4.53 9.51
CA GLN A 49 -15.66 5.91 9.72
C GLN A 49 -16.06 6.85 8.58
N THR A 50 -16.14 6.34 7.36
CA THR A 50 -16.42 7.14 6.17
C THR A 50 -17.89 7.12 5.75
N ASN A 51 -18.72 6.26 6.32
CA ASN A 51 -20.08 5.95 5.86
C ASN A 51 -20.14 5.52 4.38
N LEU A 52 -19.03 4.96 3.85
CA LEU A 52 -18.93 4.39 2.51
C LEU A 52 -19.04 2.86 2.56
N ASN A 53 -19.19 2.25 1.40
CA ASN A 53 -19.19 0.81 1.21
C ASN A 53 -18.50 0.42 -0.10
N TYR A 54 -18.42 -0.88 -0.42
CA TYR A 54 -17.73 -1.34 -1.63
C TYR A 54 -18.32 -0.80 -2.94
N GLN A 55 -19.60 -0.44 -2.99
CA GLN A 55 -20.22 0.13 -4.21
C GLN A 55 -19.70 1.54 -4.52
N ASP A 56 -19.21 2.25 -3.50
CA ASP A 56 -18.67 3.60 -3.65
C ASP A 56 -17.21 3.58 -4.11
N ILE A 57 -16.52 2.44 -4.00
CA ILE A 57 -15.11 2.28 -4.34
C ILE A 57 -14.97 2.03 -5.84
N THR A 58 -14.07 2.78 -6.48
CA THR A 58 -13.74 2.62 -7.90
C THR A 58 -12.43 1.86 -8.11
N HIS A 59 -11.51 1.92 -7.16
CA HIS A 59 -10.19 1.28 -7.24
C HIS A 59 -9.82 0.64 -5.92
N LEU A 60 -9.15 -0.51 -6.01
CA LEU A 60 -8.57 -1.22 -4.86
C LEU A 60 -7.06 -1.27 -5.05
N ALA A 61 -6.34 -0.50 -4.22
CA ALA A 61 -4.89 -0.45 -4.25
C ALA A 61 -4.29 -1.44 -3.23
N VAL A 62 -3.21 -2.11 -3.60
CA VAL A 62 -2.50 -3.05 -2.73
C VAL A 62 -0.99 -2.96 -2.95
N THR A 63 -0.23 -3.08 -1.87
CA THR A 63 1.22 -3.23 -1.93
C THR A 63 1.57 -4.65 -2.38
N ASN A 64 2.47 -4.76 -3.37
CA ASN A 64 2.91 -6.05 -3.92
C ASN A 64 4.40 -6.34 -3.64
N GLY A 65 5.01 -5.60 -2.70
CA GLY A 65 6.37 -5.83 -2.23
C GLY A 65 7.40 -4.80 -2.74
N PRO A 66 8.68 -5.03 -2.42
CA PRO A 66 9.19 -6.11 -1.56
C PRO A 66 8.77 -5.95 -0.10
N GLY A 67 8.70 -7.05 0.66
CA GLY A 67 8.29 -7.08 2.06
C GLY A 67 7.98 -8.49 2.55
N SER A 68 7.20 -8.61 3.62
CA SER A 68 6.79 -9.90 4.17
C SER A 68 6.12 -10.77 3.10
N PHE A 69 6.73 -11.92 2.80
CA PHE A 69 6.21 -12.87 1.81
C PHE A 69 4.78 -13.34 2.15
N THR A 70 4.55 -13.69 3.42
CA THR A 70 3.23 -14.12 3.91
C THR A 70 2.25 -12.94 3.85
N GLY A 71 2.66 -11.78 4.34
CA GLY A 71 1.82 -10.59 4.35
C GLY A 71 1.37 -10.17 2.95
N ILE A 72 2.28 -10.12 1.98
CA ILE A 72 1.94 -9.80 0.57
C ILE A 72 0.89 -10.78 0.03
N ARG A 73 1.02 -12.08 0.31
CA ARG A 73 0.04 -13.09 -0.14
C ARG A 73 -1.34 -12.89 0.49
N ILE A 74 -1.38 -12.53 1.78
CA ILE A 74 -2.64 -12.21 2.48
C ILE A 74 -3.34 -11.06 1.77
N GLY A 75 -2.66 -9.93 1.56
CA GLY A 75 -3.23 -8.76 0.88
C GLY A 75 -3.71 -9.06 -0.53
N LEU A 76 -2.88 -9.72 -1.34
CA LEU A 76 -3.24 -10.10 -2.71
C LEU A 76 -4.42 -11.07 -2.76
N SER A 77 -4.53 -12.01 -1.82
CA SER A 77 -5.65 -12.95 -1.74
C SER A 77 -6.94 -12.23 -1.35
N ALA A 78 -6.87 -11.32 -0.38
CA ALA A 78 -8.01 -10.48 0.01
C ALA A 78 -8.49 -9.62 -1.17
N VAL A 79 -7.56 -8.97 -1.88
CA VAL A 79 -7.88 -8.17 -3.08
C VAL A 79 -8.57 -9.02 -4.14
N LYS A 80 -8.06 -10.21 -4.46
CA LYS A 80 -8.70 -11.12 -5.41
C LYS A 80 -10.13 -11.49 -5.00
N GLY A 81 -10.35 -11.76 -3.71
CA GLY A 81 -11.69 -12.06 -3.18
C GLY A 81 -12.64 -10.86 -3.32
N ILE A 82 -12.18 -9.67 -2.97
CA ILE A 82 -12.99 -8.44 -3.08
C ILE A 82 -13.33 -8.15 -4.56
N LEU A 83 -12.35 -8.23 -5.47
CA LEU A 83 -12.58 -7.99 -6.90
C LEU A 83 -13.53 -9.02 -7.54
N PHE A 84 -13.48 -10.27 -7.07
CA PHE A 84 -14.42 -11.29 -7.50
C PHE A 84 -15.87 -10.95 -7.09
N ALA A 85 -16.06 -10.45 -5.88
CA ALA A 85 -17.37 -10.05 -5.36
C ALA A 85 -17.84 -8.67 -5.88
N ALA A 86 -16.91 -7.79 -6.25
CA ALA A 86 -17.17 -6.43 -6.71
C ALA A 86 -16.42 -6.14 -8.04
N PRO A 87 -16.86 -6.72 -9.16
CA PRO A 87 -16.15 -6.66 -10.45
C PRO A 87 -16.07 -5.27 -11.08
N HIS A 88 -16.80 -4.29 -10.56
CA HIS A 88 -16.72 -2.89 -10.98
C HIS A 88 -15.47 -2.16 -10.44
N ILE A 89 -14.80 -2.74 -9.44
CA ILE A 89 -13.59 -2.15 -8.84
C ILE A 89 -12.37 -2.53 -9.69
N SER A 90 -11.54 -1.54 -10.01
CA SER A 90 -10.28 -1.75 -10.74
C SER A 90 -9.10 -1.92 -9.78
N PRO A 91 -8.23 -2.93 -9.96
CA PRO A 91 -7.06 -3.12 -9.11
C PRO A 91 -5.93 -2.15 -9.45
N ILE A 92 -5.18 -1.72 -8.42
CA ILE A 92 -3.94 -0.98 -8.53
C ILE A 92 -2.88 -1.70 -7.69
N CYS A 93 -1.77 -2.12 -8.31
CA CYS A 93 -0.61 -2.64 -7.58
C CYS A 93 0.45 -1.54 -7.43
N VAL A 94 0.97 -1.38 -6.21
CA VAL A 94 2.00 -0.40 -5.88
C VAL A 94 3.16 -1.11 -5.18
N THR A 95 4.40 -0.82 -5.57
CA THR A 95 5.55 -1.38 -4.87
C THR A 95 5.86 -0.59 -3.60
N ASN A 96 6.43 -1.24 -2.59
CA ASN A 96 6.91 -0.56 -1.40
C ASN A 96 8.02 0.46 -1.70
N PHE A 97 8.76 0.24 -2.78
CA PHE A 97 9.71 1.22 -3.30
C PHE A 97 9.01 2.51 -3.76
N GLN A 98 7.90 2.40 -4.51
CA GLN A 98 7.13 3.56 -4.97
C GLN A 98 6.53 4.32 -3.78
N VAL A 99 6.00 3.61 -2.78
CA VAL A 99 5.47 4.22 -1.55
C VAL A 99 6.57 4.99 -0.81
N ALA A 100 7.73 4.36 -0.61
CA ALA A 100 8.88 4.97 0.07
C ALA A 100 9.44 6.17 -0.72
N ALA A 101 9.55 6.06 -2.05
CA ALA A 101 10.00 7.15 -2.90
C ALA A 101 9.05 8.36 -2.85
N TYR A 102 7.74 8.12 -2.87
CA TYR A 102 6.73 9.17 -2.73
C TYR A 102 6.83 9.89 -1.37
N ARG A 103 7.04 9.15 -0.29
CA ARG A 103 7.25 9.73 1.06
C ARG A 103 8.53 10.55 1.12
N ALA A 104 9.65 10.00 0.62
CA ALA A 104 10.94 10.67 0.58
C ALA A 104 10.87 11.97 -0.24
N ARG A 105 10.20 11.95 -1.40
CA ARG A 105 10.05 13.11 -2.29
C ARG A 105 9.47 14.34 -1.60
N LYS A 106 8.59 14.15 -0.61
CA LYS A 106 7.97 15.23 0.15
C LYS A 106 8.93 15.91 1.15
N GLN A 107 10.05 15.27 1.49
CA GLN A 107 10.98 15.69 2.55
C GLN A 107 12.30 16.24 2.00
N ILE A 108 12.55 16.10 0.69
CA ILE A 108 13.83 16.48 0.09
C ILE A 108 13.77 17.81 -0.65
N SER A 109 14.94 18.45 -0.80
CA SER A 109 15.06 19.74 -1.49
C SER A 109 14.95 19.60 -3.01
N GLN A 110 14.66 20.72 -3.71
CA GLN A 110 14.61 20.78 -5.17
C GLN A 110 15.98 20.53 -5.86
N LYS A 111 17.08 20.58 -5.11
CA LYS A 111 18.44 20.32 -5.65
C LYS A 111 18.75 18.83 -5.76
N THR A 112 17.93 17.95 -5.19
CA THR A 112 18.12 16.50 -5.26
C THR A 112 17.82 16.02 -6.68
N GLN A 113 18.70 15.19 -7.24
CA GLN A 113 18.53 14.65 -8.60
C GLN A 113 17.86 13.28 -8.62
N ASN A 114 18.24 12.42 -7.66
CA ASN A 114 17.75 11.04 -7.58
C ASN A 114 17.41 10.68 -6.13
N ILE A 115 16.52 9.71 -5.98
CA ILE A 115 16.11 9.14 -4.70
C ILE A 115 16.51 7.66 -4.72
N ILE A 116 17.36 7.24 -3.79
CA ILE A 116 17.72 5.84 -3.60
C ILE A 116 16.89 5.32 -2.43
N ILE A 117 16.11 4.29 -2.67
CA ILE A 117 15.31 3.62 -1.64
C ILE A 117 15.99 2.32 -1.27
N LEU A 118 16.16 2.15 0.03
CA LEU A 118 16.68 0.95 0.66
C LEU A 118 15.58 0.34 1.54
N LEU A 119 15.22 -0.91 1.30
CA LEU A 119 14.25 -1.65 2.10
C LEU A 119 14.93 -2.89 2.67
N GLU A 120 14.74 -3.14 3.95
CA GLU A 120 15.30 -4.32 4.61
C GLU A 120 14.66 -5.59 4.08
N ALA A 121 15.49 -6.51 3.57
CA ALA A 121 15.08 -7.87 3.19
C ALA A 121 15.35 -8.87 4.32
N SER A 122 16.48 -8.69 5.02
CA SER A 122 16.91 -9.43 6.20
C SER A 122 17.95 -8.59 6.96
N PRO A 123 18.40 -8.99 8.16
CA PRO A 123 19.43 -8.25 8.89
C PRO A 123 20.74 -8.00 8.11
N THR A 124 20.98 -8.75 7.04
CA THR A 124 22.20 -8.66 6.22
C THR A 124 21.96 -8.31 4.76
N LEU A 125 20.71 -8.15 4.35
CA LEU A 125 20.34 -7.89 2.95
C LEU A 125 19.37 -6.73 2.84
N LEU A 126 19.60 -5.88 1.84
CA LEU A 126 18.73 -4.77 1.48
C LEU A 126 18.23 -4.92 0.05
N TYR A 127 16.99 -4.65 -0.17
CA TYR A 127 16.46 -4.34 -1.50
C TYR A 127 16.76 -2.89 -1.85
N VAL A 128 17.17 -2.62 -3.08
CA VAL A 128 17.56 -1.29 -3.54
C VAL A 128 16.86 -0.94 -4.84
N GLN A 129 16.32 0.26 -4.94
CA GLN A 129 15.84 0.82 -6.20
C GLN A 129 16.04 2.33 -6.23
N THR A 130 16.39 2.88 -7.42
CA THR A 130 16.61 4.31 -7.61
C THR A 130 15.48 4.91 -8.44
N PHE A 131 15.07 6.11 -8.06
CA PHE A 131 14.03 6.90 -8.73
C PHE A 131 14.56 8.28 -9.10
N ASN A 132 14.05 8.85 -10.20
CA ASN A 132 14.21 10.26 -10.48
C ASN A 132 13.23 11.12 -9.66
N MET A 133 13.30 12.43 -9.80
CA MET A 133 12.45 13.37 -9.05
C MET A 133 10.97 13.36 -9.51
N GLU A 134 10.66 12.73 -10.64
CA GLU A 134 9.29 12.47 -11.13
C GLU A 134 8.73 11.13 -10.60
N LEU A 135 9.47 10.47 -9.70
CA LEU A 135 9.14 9.15 -9.13
C LEU A 135 9.09 8.02 -10.18
N LYS A 136 9.80 8.19 -11.31
CA LYS A 136 9.99 7.11 -12.26
C LYS A 136 11.22 6.29 -11.85
N PRO A 137 11.14 4.95 -11.82
CA PRO A 137 12.30 4.11 -11.55
C PRO A 137 13.34 4.29 -12.66
N ILE A 138 14.61 4.45 -12.27
CA ILE A 138 15.77 4.55 -13.17
C ILE A 138 16.74 3.39 -13.00
N SER A 139 16.42 2.46 -12.10
CA SER A 139 17.08 1.16 -11.97
C SER A 139 16.05 0.05 -11.77
N GLU A 140 16.40 -1.17 -12.16
CA GLU A 140 15.65 -2.35 -11.72
C GLU A 140 15.85 -2.55 -10.22
N PRO A 141 14.86 -3.17 -9.53
CA PRO A 141 15.02 -3.60 -8.14
C PRO A 141 16.17 -4.63 -8.04
N LYS A 142 16.98 -4.51 -7.04
CA LYS A 142 18.08 -5.46 -6.73
C LYS A 142 17.99 -5.94 -5.29
#